data_2e6bcdacd2b9a531e802767ba9f6c8a6
#
_entry.id   2e6bcdacd2b9a531e802767ba9f6c8a6
#
_cell.length_a   1.000
_cell.length_b   1.000
_cell.length_c   1.000
_cell.angle_alpha   90.00
_cell.angle_beta   90.00
_cell.angle_gamma   90.00
#
_symmetry.space_group_name_H-M   'P 1'
#
loop_
_entity.id
_entity.type
_entity.pdbx_description
1 polymer ?
#
loop_
_entity_poly.entity_id
_entity_poly.type
_entity_poly.pdbx_seq_one_letter_code
_entity_poly.pdbx_strand_id
1 'polypeptide(L)'
;IGIQYQQGLADLCPASDLAEGLLNNVDRPPVTDPATGRILFENQALPHFNEVDECAGLDALVTNRLWRQLGLDPETTLHDVRYGEPYQLDGREEFVWVFQISGGAPPKHFIGGYAGAASYRQPPMYFPLGGGTLSGVSKPGEIVWSRIYVEDDRLKADLGRARALALPPEETRRRLSLTTPE
;
A
#
# COMPACT_ATOMS: atom_id res chain seq x y z
N ILE A 1 -11.43 -4.97 1.83
CA ILE A 1 -11.73 -5.57 0.50
C ILE A 1 -10.41 -5.95 -0.13
N GLY A 2 -10.30 -7.19 -0.63
CA GLY A 2 -9.18 -7.65 -1.44
C GLY A 2 -9.70 -8.12 -2.80
N ILE A 3 -8.95 -7.85 -3.85
CA ILE A 3 -9.30 -8.25 -5.20
C ILE A 3 -8.06 -8.85 -5.87
N GLN A 4 -8.20 -10.08 -6.36
CA GLN A 4 -7.17 -10.77 -7.12
C GLN A 4 -7.52 -10.72 -8.62
N TYR A 5 -6.82 -9.86 -9.36
CA TYR A 5 -7.10 -9.66 -10.78
C TYR A 5 -6.55 -10.76 -11.69
N GLN A 6 -5.32 -11.24 -11.41
CA GLN A 6 -4.59 -12.10 -12.32
C GLN A 6 -5.20 -13.49 -12.51
N GLN A 7 -6.07 -13.94 -11.61
CA GLN A 7 -6.62 -15.29 -11.62
C GLN A 7 -8.08 -15.41 -12.09
N GLY A 8 -8.63 -14.40 -12.70
CA GLY A 8 -9.99 -14.56 -13.23
C GLY A 8 -10.69 -13.25 -13.58
N LEU A 9 -10.08 -12.12 -13.28
CA LEU A 9 -10.65 -10.81 -13.54
C LEU A 9 -9.85 -10.00 -14.57
N ALA A 10 -8.64 -10.45 -14.94
CA ALA A 10 -7.74 -9.70 -15.82
C ALA A 10 -8.37 -9.32 -17.17
N ASP A 11 -9.24 -10.19 -17.71
CA ASP A 11 -9.95 -9.99 -18.98
C ASP A 11 -11.34 -9.39 -18.79
N LEU A 12 -11.78 -9.16 -17.56
CA LEU A 12 -13.13 -8.70 -17.24
C LEU A 12 -13.16 -7.24 -16.78
N CYS A 13 -12.14 -6.79 -16.06
CA CYS A 13 -12.09 -5.43 -15.54
C CYS A 13 -10.65 -4.89 -15.50
N PRO A 14 -10.49 -3.55 -15.59
CA PRO A 14 -9.20 -2.91 -15.36
C PRO A 14 -8.81 -3.01 -13.88
N ALA A 15 -7.51 -2.81 -13.60
CA ALA A 15 -7.01 -2.73 -12.21
C ALA A 15 -7.71 -1.61 -11.43
N SER A 16 -8.06 -1.87 -10.18
CA SER A 16 -8.72 -0.90 -9.30
C SER A 16 -7.79 -0.21 -8.32
N ASP A 17 -6.49 -0.41 -8.41
CA ASP A 17 -5.48 0.08 -7.45
C ASP A 17 -5.61 1.57 -7.15
N LEU A 18 -5.90 2.39 -8.17
CA LEU A 18 -6.14 3.82 -7.99
C LEU A 18 -7.35 4.07 -7.08
N ALA A 19 -8.47 3.41 -7.34
CA ALA A 19 -9.67 3.55 -6.55
C ALA A 19 -9.46 3.02 -5.12
N GLU A 20 -8.77 1.90 -4.99
CA GLU A 20 -8.46 1.29 -3.70
C GLU A 20 -7.56 2.19 -2.84
N GLY A 21 -6.50 2.75 -3.41
CA GLY A 21 -5.64 3.70 -2.72
C GLY A 21 -6.41 4.95 -2.27
N LEU A 22 -7.31 5.48 -3.10
CA LEU A 22 -8.14 6.62 -2.75
C LEU A 22 -9.16 6.26 -1.65
N LEU A 23 -9.76 5.08 -1.68
CA LEU A 23 -10.70 4.63 -0.64
C LEU A 23 -10.02 4.34 0.69
N ASN A 24 -8.77 3.87 0.65
CA ASN A 24 -7.94 3.67 1.85
C ASN A 24 -7.25 4.96 2.31
N ASN A 25 -7.90 6.10 2.16
CA ASN A 25 -7.38 7.39 2.56
C ASN A 25 -8.47 8.15 3.32
N VAL A 26 -8.16 8.63 4.53
CA VAL A 26 -9.12 9.39 5.35
C VAL A 26 -9.45 10.72 4.68
N ASP A 27 -8.42 11.39 4.17
CA ASP A 27 -8.53 12.69 3.51
C ASP A 27 -8.97 12.52 2.05
N ARG A 28 -10.26 12.29 1.86
CA ARG A 28 -10.90 12.13 0.55
C ARG A 28 -12.34 12.65 0.57
N PRO A 29 -12.93 12.95 -0.60
CA PRO A 29 -14.35 13.25 -0.68
C PRO A 29 -15.22 12.14 -0.09
N PRO A 30 -16.36 12.48 0.53
CA PRO A 30 -17.26 11.48 1.05
C PRO A 30 -17.83 10.59 -0.07
N VAL A 31 -18.08 9.33 0.25
CA VAL A 31 -18.88 8.45 -0.61
C VAL A 31 -20.34 8.71 -0.34
N THR A 32 -21.09 9.02 -1.37
CA THR A 32 -22.51 9.30 -1.28
C THR A 32 -23.33 8.28 -2.05
N ASP A 33 -24.54 8.02 -1.58
CA ASP A 33 -25.54 7.28 -2.33
C ASP A 33 -25.98 8.12 -3.54
N PRO A 34 -25.80 7.66 -4.78
CA PRO A 34 -26.08 8.45 -5.97
C PRO A 34 -27.60 8.75 -6.14
N ALA A 35 -28.47 7.92 -5.56
CA ALA A 35 -29.92 8.11 -5.68
C ALA A 35 -30.47 9.11 -4.66
N THR A 36 -29.90 9.17 -3.47
CA THR A 36 -30.43 9.97 -2.35
C THR A 36 -29.52 11.11 -1.92
N GLY A 37 -28.26 11.12 -2.35
CA GLY A 37 -27.24 12.07 -1.88
C GLY A 37 -26.78 11.81 -0.44
N ARG A 38 -27.27 10.75 0.21
CA ARG A 38 -26.90 10.42 1.58
C ARG A 38 -25.43 10.04 1.66
N ILE A 39 -24.71 10.60 2.63
CA ILE A 39 -23.32 10.22 2.93
C ILE A 39 -23.34 8.79 3.49
N LEU A 40 -22.59 7.89 2.84
CA LEU A 40 -22.36 6.51 3.24
C LEU A 40 -21.08 6.35 4.06
N PHE A 41 -19.99 7.00 3.61
CA PHE A 41 -18.69 7.00 4.28
C PHE A 41 -18.06 8.37 4.19
N GLU A 42 -17.56 8.85 5.30
CA GLU A 42 -16.87 10.13 5.42
C GLU A 42 -15.76 10.01 6.47
N ASN A 43 -14.62 10.62 6.19
CA ASN A 43 -13.46 10.65 7.11
C ASN A 43 -13.02 9.27 7.62
N GLN A 44 -13.10 8.27 6.76
CA GLN A 44 -12.73 6.89 7.06
C GLN A 44 -11.89 6.30 5.93
N ALA A 45 -10.76 5.70 6.30
CA ALA A 45 -10.04 4.82 5.40
C ALA A 45 -10.70 3.44 5.38
N LEU A 46 -10.96 2.92 4.19
CA LEU A 46 -11.41 1.56 3.99
C LEU A 46 -10.19 0.69 3.68
N PRO A 47 -9.86 -0.29 4.51
CA PRO A 47 -8.71 -1.15 4.25
C PRO A 47 -8.92 -1.93 2.96
N HIS A 48 -7.97 -1.77 2.07
CA HIS A 48 -7.90 -2.48 0.79
C HIS A 48 -6.56 -3.17 0.66
N PHE A 49 -6.56 -4.32 0.02
CA PHE A 49 -5.35 -5.00 -0.41
C PHE A 49 -5.63 -5.68 -1.75
N ASN A 50 -4.66 -5.63 -2.64
CA ASN A 50 -4.77 -6.19 -3.98
C ASN A 50 -3.88 -7.42 -4.10
N GLU A 51 -4.28 -8.46 -3.39
CA GLU A 51 -3.53 -9.70 -3.26
C GLU A 51 -4.47 -10.87 -2.92
N VAL A 52 -4.01 -12.11 -3.09
CA VAL A 52 -4.73 -13.34 -2.71
C VAL A 52 -4.50 -13.79 -1.27
N ASP A 53 -3.68 -13.07 -0.54
CA ASP A 53 -3.31 -13.39 0.84
C ASP A 53 -4.39 -12.91 1.82
N GLU A 54 -5.28 -13.81 2.19
CA GLU A 54 -6.38 -13.52 3.12
C GLU A 54 -5.86 -13.11 4.50
N CYS A 55 -4.70 -13.62 4.92
CA CYS A 55 -4.07 -13.23 6.18
C CYS A 55 -3.58 -11.78 6.13
N ALA A 56 -3.06 -11.32 5.00
CA ALA A 56 -2.72 -9.91 4.81
C ALA A 56 -3.97 -9.01 4.85
N GLY A 57 -5.07 -9.47 4.27
CA GLY A 57 -6.36 -8.77 4.34
C GLY A 57 -6.91 -8.68 5.75
N LEU A 58 -6.80 -9.75 6.53
CA LEU A 58 -7.18 -9.76 7.93
C LEU A 58 -6.30 -8.81 8.75
N ASP A 59 -5.00 -8.83 8.51
CA ASP A 59 -4.04 -7.93 9.14
C ASP A 59 -4.36 -6.46 8.87
N ALA A 60 -4.58 -6.09 7.61
CA ALA A 60 -4.96 -4.74 7.22
C ALA A 60 -6.24 -4.28 7.94
N LEU A 61 -7.25 -5.15 8.05
CA LEU A 61 -8.50 -4.87 8.75
C LEU A 61 -8.29 -4.64 10.25
N VAL A 62 -7.54 -5.52 10.91
CA VAL A 62 -7.25 -5.45 12.35
C VAL A 62 -6.46 -4.19 12.65
N THR A 63 -5.40 -3.94 11.90
CA THR A 63 -4.53 -2.77 12.06
C THR A 63 -5.31 -1.47 11.85
N ASN A 64 -6.11 -1.37 10.78
CA ASN A 64 -6.96 -0.20 10.55
C ASN A 64 -7.88 0.10 11.74
N ARG A 65 -8.52 -0.92 12.30
CA ARG A 65 -9.41 -0.77 13.46
C ARG A 65 -8.68 -0.36 14.73
N LEU A 66 -7.53 -0.96 14.99
CA LEU A 66 -6.70 -0.62 16.15
C LEU A 66 -6.21 0.82 16.09
N TRP A 67 -5.65 1.24 14.94
CA TRP A 67 -5.17 2.62 14.76
C TRP A 67 -6.29 3.64 14.93
N ARG A 68 -7.48 3.38 14.39
CA ARG A 68 -8.64 4.26 14.60
C ARG A 68 -9.03 4.38 16.07
N GLN A 69 -9.01 3.29 16.83
CA GLN A 69 -9.33 3.33 18.27
C GLN A 69 -8.27 4.08 19.08
N LEU A 70 -7.02 4.04 18.63
CA LEU A 70 -5.92 4.78 19.24
C LEU A 70 -5.83 6.25 18.80
N GLY A 71 -6.67 6.69 17.89
CA GLY A 71 -6.63 8.04 17.31
C GLY A 71 -5.43 8.28 16.40
N LEU A 72 -4.88 7.21 15.83
CA LEU A 72 -3.77 7.23 14.88
C LEU A 72 -4.28 7.10 13.45
N ASP A 73 -3.40 7.37 12.49
CA ASP A 73 -3.71 7.25 11.07
C ASP A 73 -3.98 5.78 10.69
N PRO A 74 -5.20 5.46 10.23
CA PRO A 74 -5.61 4.08 10.01
C PRO A 74 -5.25 3.52 8.64
N GLU A 75 -4.64 4.32 7.78
CA GLU A 75 -4.22 3.90 6.45
C GLU A 75 -3.09 2.88 6.54
N THR A 76 -3.27 1.76 5.88
CA THR A 76 -2.27 0.68 5.80
C THR A 76 -1.80 0.51 4.37
N THR A 77 -0.61 -0.04 4.20
CA THR A 77 -0.05 -0.44 2.90
C THR A 77 0.42 -1.88 2.99
N LEU A 78 0.22 -2.63 1.91
CA LEU A 78 0.76 -3.97 1.76
C LEU A 78 2.12 -3.88 1.08
N HIS A 79 3.13 -4.55 1.63
CA HIS A 79 4.47 -4.52 1.09
C HIS A 79 5.03 -5.92 0.87
N ASP A 80 5.65 -6.10 -0.28
CA ASP A 80 6.51 -7.23 -0.57
C ASP A 80 7.96 -6.88 -0.25
N VAL A 81 8.63 -7.72 0.51
CA VAL A 81 10.09 -7.63 0.69
C VAL A 81 10.76 -8.15 -0.58
N ARG A 82 11.52 -7.31 -1.26
CA ARG A 82 12.18 -7.69 -2.53
C ARG A 82 13.61 -8.14 -2.31
N TYR A 83 14.45 -7.27 -1.79
CA TYR A 83 15.85 -7.56 -1.50
C TYR A 83 16.41 -6.55 -0.50
N GLY A 84 17.66 -6.73 -0.10
CA GLY A 84 18.40 -5.77 0.70
C GLY A 84 19.81 -5.61 0.19
N GLU A 85 20.37 -4.41 0.32
CA GLU A 85 21.76 -4.13 0.00
C GLU A 85 22.33 -3.01 0.89
N PRO A 86 23.63 -2.98 1.11
CA PRO A 86 24.27 -1.91 1.87
C PRO A 86 24.05 -0.53 1.23
N TYR A 87 24.02 0.49 2.09
CA TYR A 87 23.96 1.89 1.69
C TYR A 87 24.74 2.75 2.69
N GLN A 88 25.51 3.71 2.18
CA GLN A 88 26.23 4.66 3.01
C GLN A 88 25.29 5.81 3.40
N LEU A 89 24.86 5.82 4.67
CA LEU A 89 24.01 6.84 5.23
C LEU A 89 24.78 7.59 6.32
N ASP A 90 24.98 8.89 6.16
CA ASP A 90 25.66 9.76 7.13
C ASP A 90 27.04 9.21 7.58
N GLY A 91 27.79 8.62 6.64
CA GLY A 91 29.11 8.07 6.90
C GLY A 91 29.14 6.71 7.61
N ARG A 92 28.00 6.05 7.70
CA ARG A 92 27.87 4.68 8.22
C ARG A 92 27.26 3.78 7.15
N GLU A 93 27.70 2.54 7.14
CA GLU A 93 27.07 1.52 6.30
C GLU A 93 25.84 0.97 7.02
N GLU A 94 24.68 1.11 6.37
CA GLU A 94 23.42 0.55 6.82
C GLU A 94 22.93 -0.50 5.82
N PHE A 95 22.35 -1.59 6.28
CA PHE A 95 21.72 -2.57 5.40
C PHE A 95 20.27 -2.18 5.16
N VAL A 96 19.95 -1.79 3.94
CA VAL A 96 18.66 -1.22 3.57
C VAL A 96 17.84 -2.23 2.77
N TRP A 97 16.70 -2.60 3.32
CA TRP A 97 15.71 -3.43 2.66
C TRP A 97 14.87 -2.63 1.69
N VAL A 98 14.58 -3.20 0.53
CA VAL A 98 13.68 -2.65 -0.47
C VAL A 98 12.34 -3.36 -0.39
N PHE A 99 11.30 -2.57 -0.19
CA PHE A 99 9.92 -3.01 -0.17
C PHE A 99 9.20 -2.42 -1.37
N GLN A 100 8.40 -3.24 -2.03
CA GLN A 100 7.50 -2.79 -3.07
C GLN A 100 6.07 -2.82 -2.54
N ILE A 101 5.33 -1.73 -2.74
CA ILE A 101 3.91 -1.72 -2.41
C ILE A 101 3.16 -2.56 -3.43
N SER A 102 2.36 -3.50 -2.94
CA SER A 102 1.42 -4.26 -3.75
C SER A 102 0.05 -3.57 -3.72
N GLY A 103 -0.56 -3.37 -4.88
CA GLY A 103 -1.83 -2.66 -5.02
C GLY A 103 -1.70 -1.14 -4.94
N GLY A 104 -2.71 -0.47 -4.41
CA GLY A 104 -2.78 0.98 -4.30
C GLY A 104 -2.32 1.51 -2.95
N ALA A 105 -1.41 2.47 -2.95
CA ALA A 105 -1.06 3.21 -1.74
C ALA A 105 -2.00 4.40 -1.54
N PRO A 106 -2.41 4.69 -0.29
CA PRO A 106 -3.20 5.89 -0.01
C PRO A 106 -2.34 7.15 -0.22
N PRO A 107 -2.90 8.24 -0.74
CA PRO A 107 -2.16 9.51 -0.90
C PRO A 107 -1.47 9.99 0.37
N LYS A 108 -2.07 9.78 1.52
CA LYS A 108 -1.49 10.15 2.82
C LYS A 108 -0.16 9.45 3.12
N HIS A 109 0.12 8.33 2.50
CA HIS A 109 1.39 7.62 2.61
C HIS A 109 2.57 8.38 1.98
N PHE A 110 2.32 9.23 0.99
CA PHE A 110 3.36 9.94 0.24
C PHE A 110 3.73 11.28 0.87
N ILE A 111 4.99 11.69 0.64
CA ILE A 111 5.42 13.06 0.93
C ILE A 111 4.56 14.02 0.11
N GLY A 112 3.93 15.00 0.76
CA GLY A 112 3.03 15.96 0.11
C GLY A 112 1.60 15.44 -0.12
N GLY A 113 1.27 14.23 0.30
CA GLY A 113 -0.07 13.70 0.15
C GLY A 113 -0.51 13.63 -1.33
N TYR A 114 -1.71 14.17 -1.64
CA TYR A 114 -2.21 14.25 -3.02
C TYR A 114 -1.29 15.03 -3.96
N ALA A 115 -0.67 16.11 -3.49
CA ALA A 115 0.25 16.91 -4.30
C ALA A 115 1.55 16.17 -4.63
N GLY A 116 1.92 15.18 -3.83
CA GLY A 116 3.09 14.34 -4.04
C GLY A 116 2.79 13.02 -4.76
N ALA A 117 1.54 12.81 -5.15
CA ALA A 117 1.10 11.61 -5.84
C ALA A 117 0.90 11.85 -7.34
N ALA A 118 1.22 10.84 -8.14
CA ALA A 118 0.91 10.79 -9.56
C ALA A 118 0.16 9.49 -9.87
N SER A 119 -0.70 9.51 -10.89
CA SER A 119 -1.35 8.30 -11.38
C SER A 119 -0.65 7.79 -12.63
N TYR A 120 -0.35 6.50 -12.63
CA TYR A 120 0.23 5.80 -13.77
C TYR A 120 -0.67 4.65 -14.19
N ARG A 121 -0.57 4.29 -15.46
CA ARG A 121 -1.22 3.09 -15.96
C ARG A 121 -0.47 1.85 -15.44
N GLN A 122 -1.22 0.86 -15.00
CA GLN A 122 -0.68 -0.46 -14.65
C GLN A 122 -0.08 -1.16 -15.89
N PRO A 123 1.00 -1.94 -15.70
CA PRO A 123 1.66 -2.65 -16.79
C PRO A 123 0.71 -3.59 -17.54
N PRO A 124 0.65 -3.54 -18.89
CA PRO A 124 -0.27 -4.36 -19.68
C PRO A 124 -0.07 -5.87 -19.50
N MET A 125 1.15 -6.31 -19.15
CA MET A 125 1.45 -7.72 -18.92
C MET A 125 0.67 -8.32 -17.75
N TYR A 126 0.33 -7.49 -16.75
CA TYR A 126 -0.46 -7.90 -15.59
C TYR A 126 -1.94 -7.48 -15.72
N PHE A 127 -2.18 -6.36 -16.38
CA PHE A 127 -3.50 -5.74 -16.49
C PHE A 127 -3.79 -5.35 -17.94
N PRO A 128 -4.18 -6.28 -18.80
CA PRO A 128 -4.37 -6.03 -20.24
C PRO A 128 -5.43 -4.94 -20.50
N LEU A 129 -6.46 -4.83 -19.67
CA LEU A 129 -7.48 -3.80 -19.76
C LEU A 129 -7.04 -2.45 -19.15
N GLY A 130 -5.82 -2.39 -18.58
CA GLY A 130 -5.28 -1.19 -17.98
C GLY A 130 -5.75 -0.99 -16.54
N GLY A 131 -6.07 0.25 -16.22
CA GLY A 131 -6.31 0.71 -14.85
C GLY A 131 -5.18 1.61 -14.39
N GLY A 132 -5.42 2.36 -13.34
CA GLY A 132 -4.45 3.26 -12.75
C GLY A 132 -3.96 2.75 -11.40
N THR A 133 -2.75 3.19 -11.04
CA THR A 133 -2.23 3.09 -9.67
C THR A 133 -1.74 4.45 -9.22
N LEU A 134 -1.48 4.59 -7.93
CA LEU A 134 -0.84 5.78 -7.37
C LEU A 134 0.65 5.50 -7.15
N SER A 135 1.45 6.49 -7.50
CA SER A 135 2.89 6.49 -7.31
C SER A 135 3.31 7.76 -6.58
N GLY A 136 4.30 7.66 -5.72
CA GLY A 136 4.84 8.77 -4.97
C GLY A 136 6.03 8.32 -4.12
N VAL A 137 6.64 9.26 -3.41
CA VAL A 137 7.72 8.96 -2.46
C VAL A 137 7.11 8.75 -1.09
N SER A 138 7.32 7.57 -0.52
CA SER A 138 6.85 7.23 0.83
C SER A 138 7.45 8.18 1.87
N LYS A 139 6.65 8.56 2.87
CA LYS A 139 7.13 9.36 3.99
C LYS A 139 8.22 8.61 4.76
N PRO A 140 9.35 9.24 5.03
CA PRO A 140 10.35 8.65 5.92
C PRO A 140 9.89 8.72 7.38
N GLY A 141 10.47 7.89 8.22
CA GLY A 141 10.18 7.90 9.65
C GLY A 141 10.02 6.51 10.24
N GLU A 142 9.61 6.47 11.49
CA GLU A 142 9.30 5.20 12.14
C GLU A 142 8.02 4.61 11.57
N ILE A 143 8.05 3.29 11.37
CA ILE A 143 6.91 2.51 10.92
C ILE A 143 6.68 1.33 11.88
N VAL A 144 5.44 0.92 11.97
CA VAL A 144 5.05 -0.35 12.57
C VAL A 144 4.67 -1.27 11.43
N TRP A 145 5.20 -2.48 11.44
CA TRP A 145 4.81 -3.53 10.52
C TRP A 145 4.17 -4.68 11.28
N SER A 146 3.24 -5.33 10.65
CA SER A 146 2.60 -6.53 11.17
C SER A 146 2.45 -7.58 10.08
N ARG A 147 2.30 -8.83 10.51
CA ARG A 147 2.00 -9.95 9.64
C ARG A 147 1.16 -10.96 10.41
N ILE A 148 -0.07 -11.17 9.96
CA ILE A 148 -0.88 -12.32 10.38
C ILE A 148 -0.63 -13.47 9.43
N TYR A 149 -0.44 -14.67 9.96
CA TYR A 149 -0.17 -15.88 9.18
C TYR A 149 -0.70 -17.13 9.89
N VAL A 150 -0.75 -18.24 9.17
CA VAL A 150 -1.13 -19.54 9.72
C VAL A 150 0.12 -20.41 9.84
N GLU A 151 0.32 -20.95 11.02
CA GLU A 151 1.35 -21.96 11.29
C GLU A 151 0.80 -22.99 12.29
N ASP A 152 0.99 -24.27 12.01
CA ASP A 152 0.45 -25.39 12.81
C ASP A 152 -1.06 -25.27 13.06
N ASP A 153 -1.84 -24.96 12.02
CA ASP A 153 -3.29 -24.77 12.05
C ASP A 153 -3.77 -23.68 13.01
N ARG A 154 -2.90 -22.71 13.34
CA ARG A 154 -3.22 -21.59 14.22
C ARG A 154 -2.88 -20.27 13.56
N LEU A 155 -3.74 -19.29 13.79
CA LEU A 155 -3.41 -17.90 13.46
C LEU A 155 -2.35 -17.41 14.44
N LYS A 156 -1.28 -16.87 13.86
CA LYS A 156 -0.19 -16.18 14.56
C LYS A 156 -0.07 -14.77 14.02
N ALA A 157 0.55 -13.89 14.79
CA ALA A 157 0.84 -12.53 14.36
C ALA A 157 2.23 -12.12 14.83
N ASP A 158 2.99 -11.57 13.91
CA ASP A 158 4.23 -10.88 14.21
C ASP A 158 4.00 -9.37 14.13
N LEU A 159 4.66 -8.65 15.00
CA LEU A 159 4.60 -7.20 15.08
C LEU A 159 6.00 -6.66 15.32
N GLY A 160 6.37 -5.63 14.61
CA GLY A 160 7.68 -5.02 14.79
C GLY A 160 7.72 -3.54 14.40
N ARG A 161 8.86 -2.95 14.68
CA ARG A 161 9.16 -1.57 14.30
C ARG A 161 10.31 -1.56 13.30
N ALA A 162 10.23 -0.64 12.36
CA ALA A 162 11.30 -0.36 11.43
C ALA A 162 11.37 1.14 11.16
N ARG A 163 12.29 1.55 10.31
CA ARG A 163 12.45 2.93 9.89
C ARG A 163 12.50 3.01 8.38
N ALA A 164 11.56 3.76 7.79
CA ALA A 164 11.63 4.14 6.39
C ALA A 164 12.68 5.25 6.23
N LEU A 165 13.65 5.04 5.34
CA LEU A 165 14.75 5.97 5.13
C LEU A 165 14.43 6.96 4.02
N ALA A 166 14.84 8.22 4.22
CA ALA A 166 14.84 9.24 3.17
C ALA A 166 16.10 9.06 2.32
N LEU A 167 16.03 8.29 1.26
CA LEU A 167 17.11 8.17 0.29
C LEU A 167 16.99 9.27 -0.78
N PRO A 168 18.11 9.65 -1.45
CA PRO A 168 18.05 10.48 -2.63
C PRO A 168 17.09 9.91 -3.69
N PRO A 169 16.32 10.74 -4.41
CA PRO A 169 15.34 10.25 -5.38
C PRO A 169 15.92 9.35 -6.48
N GLU A 170 17.14 9.62 -6.92
CA GLU A 170 17.85 8.78 -7.90
C GLU A 170 18.20 7.40 -7.32
N GLU A 171 18.61 7.32 -6.06
CA GLU A 171 18.91 6.05 -5.41
C GLU A 171 17.64 5.23 -5.17
N THR A 172 16.55 5.89 -4.76
CA THR A 172 15.24 5.25 -4.65
C THR A 172 14.79 4.66 -6.00
N ARG A 173 14.90 5.44 -7.09
CA ARG A 173 14.57 4.94 -8.43
C ARG A 173 15.46 3.77 -8.86
N ARG A 174 16.77 3.87 -8.64
CA ARG A 174 17.71 2.78 -8.94
C ARG A 174 17.32 1.48 -8.25
N ARG A 175 17.03 1.54 -6.95
CA ARG A 175 16.64 0.35 -6.18
C ARG A 175 15.32 -0.24 -6.65
N LEU A 176 14.32 0.60 -6.90
CA LEU A 176 13.01 0.13 -7.36
C LEU A 176 13.06 -0.43 -8.79
N SER A 177 13.89 0.11 -9.68
CA SER A 177 14.05 -0.43 -11.04
C SER A 177 14.57 -1.88 -11.08
N LEU A 178 15.27 -2.30 -10.05
CA LEU A 178 15.72 -3.70 -9.93
C LEU A 178 14.61 -4.68 -9.51
N THR A 179 13.45 -4.17 -9.13
CA THR A 179 12.31 -4.99 -8.68
C THR A 179 11.24 -5.15 -9.75
N THR A 180 11.28 -4.31 -10.77
CA THR A 180 10.26 -4.28 -11.84
C THR A 180 10.80 -5.08 -13.03
N PRO A 181 10.08 -6.08 -13.55
CA PRO A 181 10.43 -6.71 -14.82
C PRO A 181 10.33 -5.64 -15.93
N GLU A 182 11.35 -5.58 -16.79
CA GLU A 182 11.35 -4.74 -17.99
C GLU A 182 10.32 -5.23 -19.02
#